data_40165a255fb438a1d5e58c764cdf4fdf
#
_entry.id   40165a255fb438a1d5e58c764cdf4fdf
#
_cell.length_a   1.000
_cell.length_b   1.000
_cell.length_c   1.000
_cell.angle_alpha   90.00
_cell.angle_beta   90.00
_cell.angle_gamma   90.00
#
_symmetry.space_group_name_H-M   'P 1'
#
loop_
_entity.id
_entity.type
_entity.pdbx_description
1 polymer ?
#
loop_
_entity_poly.entity_id
_entity_poly.type
_entity_poly.pdbx_seq_one_letter_code
_entity_poly.pdbx_strand_id
1 'polypeptide(L)'
;MKIAVLVSTGRHPVSGTARYSRNDAAALTIAIGIAKAQGAQLDVLHAGDPANPALAEYLALGAPKVEVLNTEGDACAALAQRLAGYHLVFTGTRAEGAYDSGTLPYKLADALNLPLVGAAVDVSVTPDGVEVRQFMPKGLRRRVRAPLPALVAVHPLANAVPRYAYARLREGHVAPVASVVAADKEKAAWTVRPAGAKPKKLAAPEKRSGHSRMLSATTTESRGGSVVIEGSSVEKAQVILAYLREHQLVDY
;
A
#
# COMPACT_ATOMS: atom_id res chain seq x y z
N MET A 1 13.41 -17.71 17.63
CA MET A 1 13.25 -16.80 16.48
C MET A 1 12.52 -15.55 16.95
N LYS A 2 12.87 -14.36 16.40
CA LYS A 2 12.15 -13.10 16.67
C LYS A 2 11.44 -12.63 15.40
N ILE A 3 10.16 -12.33 15.52
CA ILE A 3 9.30 -11.87 14.41
C ILE A 3 8.80 -10.47 14.74
N ALA A 4 8.85 -9.55 13.79
CA ALA A 4 8.22 -8.25 13.89
C ALA A 4 7.09 -8.13 12.88
N VAL A 5 6.02 -7.44 13.26
CA VAL A 5 4.96 -7.00 12.36
C VAL A 5 4.86 -5.49 12.42
N LEU A 6 5.01 -4.86 11.28
CA LEU A 6 4.82 -3.42 11.17
C LEU A 6 3.37 -3.12 10.83
N VAL A 7 2.76 -2.25 11.61
CA VAL A 7 1.36 -1.88 11.46
C VAL A 7 1.21 -0.37 11.22
N SER A 8 0.25 -0.02 10.40
CA SER A 8 -0.09 1.36 10.08
C SER A 8 -1.54 1.67 10.43
N THR A 9 -1.84 2.94 10.57
CA THR A 9 -3.19 3.44 10.78
C THR A 9 -3.68 4.15 9.54
N GLY A 10 -4.95 4.04 9.25
CA GLY A 10 -5.60 4.71 8.14
C GLY A 10 -6.83 5.48 8.58
N ARG A 11 -7.57 5.99 7.61
CA ARG A 11 -8.85 6.67 7.82
C ARG A 11 -9.91 6.07 6.92
N HIS A 12 -11.10 5.94 7.45
CA HIS A 12 -12.24 5.51 6.65
C HIS A 12 -12.55 6.59 5.60
N PRO A 13 -12.67 6.25 4.31
CA PRO A 13 -12.73 7.25 3.22
C PRO A 13 -13.96 8.14 3.25
N VAL A 14 -15.06 7.70 3.90
CA VAL A 14 -16.30 8.45 3.98
C VAL A 14 -16.43 9.16 5.32
N SER A 15 -16.26 8.44 6.46
CA SER A 15 -16.45 9.00 7.80
C SER A 15 -15.22 9.73 8.36
N GLY A 16 -14.03 9.53 7.78
CA GLY A 16 -12.78 10.06 8.33
C GLY A 16 -12.31 9.39 9.62
N THR A 17 -13.07 8.42 10.16
CA THR A 17 -12.73 7.71 11.40
C THR A 17 -11.41 6.97 11.26
N ALA A 18 -10.55 7.08 12.26
CA ALA A 18 -9.32 6.31 12.32
C ALA A 18 -9.64 4.80 12.32
N ARG A 19 -8.87 4.01 11.58
CA ARG A 19 -9.03 2.56 11.49
C ARG A 19 -7.69 1.86 11.35
N TYR A 20 -7.63 0.59 11.70
CA TYR A 20 -6.48 -0.24 11.38
C TYR A 20 -6.39 -0.52 9.86
N SER A 21 -5.19 -0.80 9.37
CA SER A 21 -4.98 -1.24 7.98
C SER A 21 -5.37 -2.71 7.84
N ARG A 22 -6.29 -3.01 6.92
CA ARG A 22 -6.70 -4.40 6.63
C ARG A 22 -5.53 -5.23 6.11
N ASN A 23 -4.64 -4.60 5.39
CA ASN A 23 -3.45 -5.24 4.84
C ASN A 23 -2.48 -5.67 5.95
N ASP A 24 -2.23 -4.79 6.92
CA ASP A 24 -1.38 -5.09 8.06
C ASP A 24 -2.05 -6.09 9.02
N ALA A 25 -3.37 -6.08 9.12
CA ALA A 25 -4.12 -7.08 9.88
C ALA A 25 -3.96 -8.50 9.32
N ALA A 26 -3.89 -8.63 7.99
CA ALA A 26 -3.57 -9.90 7.35
C ALA A 26 -2.14 -10.34 7.65
N ALA A 27 -1.17 -9.41 7.60
CA ALA A 27 0.21 -9.66 7.97
C ALA A 27 0.33 -10.11 9.44
N LEU A 28 -0.35 -9.43 10.36
CA LEU A 28 -0.41 -9.78 11.77
C LEU A 28 -1.00 -11.20 11.97
N THR A 29 -2.07 -11.53 11.27
CA THR A 29 -2.71 -12.84 11.37
C THR A 29 -1.76 -13.98 10.96
N ILE A 30 -1.04 -13.81 9.85
CA ILE A 30 -0.02 -14.76 9.39
C ILE A 30 1.11 -14.87 10.41
N ALA A 31 1.62 -13.75 10.89
CA ALA A 31 2.73 -13.72 11.85
C ALA A 31 2.35 -14.38 13.19
N ILE A 32 1.13 -14.18 13.69
CA ILE A 32 0.61 -14.87 14.90
C ILE A 32 0.61 -16.39 14.68
N GLY A 33 0.15 -16.85 13.51
CA GLY A 33 0.13 -18.27 13.18
C GLY A 33 1.54 -18.88 13.19
N ILE A 34 2.49 -18.22 12.56
CA ILE A 34 3.88 -18.64 12.50
C ILE A 34 4.52 -18.58 13.90
N ALA A 35 4.31 -17.50 14.65
CA ALA A 35 4.87 -17.36 15.99
C ALA A 35 4.42 -18.49 16.94
N LYS A 36 3.13 -18.85 16.88
CA LYS A 36 2.59 -20.00 17.63
C LYS A 36 3.20 -21.32 17.20
N ALA A 37 3.29 -21.57 15.89
CA ALA A 37 3.84 -22.82 15.36
C ALA A 37 5.33 -23.00 15.67
N GLN A 38 6.10 -21.93 15.72
CA GLN A 38 7.54 -21.92 15.91
C GLN A 38 7.98 -21.61 17.36
N GLY A 39 7.07 -21.34 18.27
CA GLY A 39 7.40 -20.84 19.61
C GLY A 39 8.23 -19.53 19.58
N ALA A 40 7.94 -18.67 18.60
CA ALA A 40 8.72 -17.46 18.34
C ALA A 40 8.18 -16.26 19.12
N GLN A 41 9.07 -15.34 19.48
CA GLN A 41 8.68 -14.03 19.99
C GLN A 41 8.08 -13.20 18.87
N LEU A 42 6.93 -12.57 19.13
CA LEU A 42 6.23 -11.68 18.20
C LEU A 42 6.12 -10.29 18.81
N ASP A 43 6.64 -9.30 18.10
CA ASP A 43 6.53 -7.90 18.43
C ASP A 43 5.74 -7.16 17.32
N VAL A 44 4.81 -6.29 17.71
CA VAL A 44 4.01 -5.47 16.80
C VAL A 44 4.44 -4.02 16.96
N LEU A 45 4.89 -3.41 15.88
CA LEU A 45 5.54 -2.11 15.88
C LEU A 45 4.78 -1.11 15.00
N HIS A 46 4.68 0.12 15.47
CA HIS A 46 4.19 1.27 14.72
C HIS A 46 5.18 2.44 14.87
N ALA A 47 5.34 3.23 13.83
CA ALA A 47 6.06 4.50 13.90
C ALA A 47 5.08 5.65 13.64
N GLY A 48 4.88 6.52 14.62
CA GLY A 48 3.95 7.64 14.53
C GLY A 48 3.38 8.08 15.88
N ASP A 49 2.17 8.62 15.84
CA ASP A 49 1.47 9.14 17.01
C ASP A 49 0.91 8.01 17.89
N PRO A 50 1.38 7.85 19.13
CA PRO A 50 0.86 6.83 20.05
C PRO A 50 -0.59 7.09 20.51
N ALA A 51 -1.11 8.30 20.35
CA ALA A 51 -2.49 8.62 20.72
C ALA A 51 -3.52 8.21 19.65
N ASN A 52 -3.09 7.67 18.53
CA ASN A 52 -4.02 7.25 17.47
C ASN A 52 -4.89 6.07 17.93
N PRO A 53 -6.24 6.24 17.99
CA PRO A 53 -7.14 5.22 18.54
C PRO A 53 -7.18 3.91 17.74
N ALA A 54 -6.83 3.95 16.47
CA ALA A 54 -6.78 2.74 15.63
C ALA A 54 -5.70 1.74 16.05
N LEU A 55 -4.70 2.16 16.81
CA LEU A 55 -3.65 1.26 17.32
C LEU A 55 -4.21 0.23 18.29
N ALA A 56 -5.19 0.61 19.12
CA ALA A 56 -5.84 -0.32 20.03
C ALA A 56 -6.58 -1.46 19.29
N GLU A 57 -7.06 -1.23 18.08
CA GLU A 57 -7.73 -2.26 17.31
C GLU A 57 -6.82 -3.46 16.96
N TYR A 58 -5.49 -3.23 16.84
CA TYR A 58 -4.55 -4.33 16.65
C TYR A 58 -4.46 -5.27 17.86
N LEU A 59 -4.71 -4.76 19.08
CA LEU A 59 -4.82 -5.60 20.27
C LEU A 59 -6.01 -6.56 20.12
N ALA A 60 -7.16 -6.05 19.68
CA ALA A 60 -8.33 -6.89 19.42
C ALA A 60 -8.08 -7.94 18.31
N LEU A 61 -7.19 -7.66 17.39
CA LEU A 61 -6.76 -8.59 16.33
C LEU A 61 -5.75 -9.64 16.81
N GLY A 62 -5.26 -9.50 18.05
CA GLY A 62 -4.40 -10.48 18.71
C GLY A 62 -2.96 -10.06 18.90
N ALA A 63 -2.61 -8.79 18.68
CA ALA A 63 -1.33 -8.25 19.13
C ALA A 63 -1.31 -8.26 20.67
N PRO A 64 -0.29 -8.84 21.32
CA PRO A 64 -0.19 -8.82 22.77
C PRO A 64 0.12 -7.41 23.30
N LYS A 65 0.86 -6.65 22.53
CA LYS A 65 1.25 -5.27 22.75
C LYS A 65 1.49 -4.60 21.40
N VAL A 66 1.18 -3.31 21.30
CA VAL A 66 1.62 -2.49 20.15
C VAL A 66 2.65 -1.50 20.67
N GLU A 67 3.89 -1.66 20.25
CA GLU A 67 4.98 -0.75 20.55
C GLU A 67 4.99 0.38 19.53
N VAL A 68 4.93 1.61 20.01
CA VAL A 68 4.85 2.80 19.14
C VAL A 68 6.11 3.63 19.27
N LEU A 69 6.87 3.68 18.19
CA LEU A 69 8.00 4.59 18.07
C LEU A 69 7.46 5.99 17.84
N ASN A 70 7.42 6.77 18.92
CA ASN A 70 6.92 8.14 18.87
C ASN A 70 7.95 9.02 18.13
N THR A 71 7.67 9.29 16.86
CA THR A 71 8.53 10.09 16.02
C THR A 71 7.73 10.93 15.03
N GLU A 72 8.14 12.20 14.87
CA GLU A 72 7.72 13.07 13.76
C GLU A 72 8.73 13.05 12.60
N GLY A 73 9.88 12.42 12.81
CA GLY A 73 10.96 12.30 11.85
C GLY A 73 10.76 11.15 10.83
N ASP A 74 11.87 10.64 10.33
CA ASP A 74 11.86 9.53 9.37
C ASP A 74 11.43 8.21 10.01
N ALA A 75 10.19 7.80 9.73
CA ALA A 75 9.62 6.55 10.22
C ALA A 75 10.43 5.32 9.76
N CYS A 76 11.00 5.36 8.56
CA CYS A 76 11.84 4.27 8.06
C CYS A 76 13.11 4.12 8.89
N ALA A 77 13.79 5.23 9.19
CA ALA A 77 15.00 5.23 10.02
C ALA A 77 14.70 4.75 11.45
N ALA A 78 13.59 5.19 12.06
CA ALA A 78 13.17 4.77 13.37
C ALA A 78 12.90 3.25 13.43
N LEU A 79 12.15 2.74 12.46
CA LEU A 79 11.85 1.32 12.35
C LEU A 79 13.11 0.49 12.07
N ALA A 80 13.99 0.94 11.19
CA ALA A 80 15.24 0.23 10.88
C ALA A 80 16.13 0.06 12.11
N GLN A 81 16.29 1.11 12.93
CA GLN A 81 17.02 1.01 14.20
C GLN A 81 16.40 -0.02 15.14
N ARG A 82 15.08 -0.04 15.26
CA ARG A 82 14.34 -0.94 16.17
C ARG A 82 14.33 -2.39 15.69
N LEU A 83 14.40 -2.61 14.38
CA LEU A 83 14.32 -3.93 13.76
C LEU A 83 15.64 -4.69 13.74
N ALA A 84 16.72 -4.10 14.19
CA ALA A 84 18.00 -4.80 14.26
C ALA A 84 17.89 -6.11 15.08
N GLY A 85 18.35 -7.23 14.50
CA GLY A 85 18.35 -8.54 15.15
C GLY A 85 17.02 -9.30 15.05
N TYR A 86 16.03 -8.83 14.29
CA TYR A 86 14.86 -9.63 13.94
C TYR A 86 15.17 -10.60 12.80
N HIS A 87 14.56 -11.78 12.85
CA HIS A 87 14.76 -12.81 11.83
C HIS A 87 13.72 -12.69 10.71
N LEU A 88 12.50 -12.31 11.05
CA LEU A 88 11.44 -12.19 10.07
C LEU A 88 10.62 -10.93 10.35
N VAL A 89 10.49 -10.08 9.35
CA VAL A 89 9.72 -8.83 9.43
C VAL A 89 8.55 -8.90 8.48
N PHE A 90 7.35 -8.67 8.98
CA PHE A 90 6.14 -8.60 8.18
C PHE A 90 5.65 -7.16 8.04
N THR A 91 5.16 -6.83 6.86
CA THR A 91 4.48 -5.56 6.55
C THR A 91 3.26 -5.85 5.69
N GLY A 92 2.35 -4.90 5.57
CA GLY A 92 1.47 -4.82 4.41
C GLY A 92 2.24 -4.37 3.16
N THR A 93 1.63 -4.48 1.99
CA THR A 93 2.21 -3.95 0.74
C THR A 93 2.19 -2.43 0.68
N ARG A 94 1.38 -1.78 1.51
CA ARG A 94 1.25 -0.32 1.57
C ARG A 94 0.61 0.12 2.89
N ALA A 95 0.90 1.34 3.32
CA ALA A 95 0.39 1.94 4.55
C ALA A 95 -0.59 3.07 4.23
N GLU A 96 -1.88 2.90 4.54
CA GLU A 96 -2.93 3.88 4.24
C GLU A 96 -2.63 5.26 4.83
N GLY A 97 -2.08 5.33 6.04
CA GLY A 97 -1.75 6.58 6.72
C GLY A 97 -0.49 7.29 6.22
N ALA A 98 0.35 6.60 5.43
CA ALA A 98 1.58 7.15 4.87
C ALA A 98 1.43 7.44 3.37
N TYR A 99 0.38 8.15 3.00
CA TYR A 99 0.05 8.51 1.61
C TYR A 99 -0.13 7.31 0.67
N ASP A 100 -0.30 6.11 1.24
CA ASP A 100 -0.53 4.85 0.52
C ASP A 100 0.55 4.54 -0.55
N SER A 101 1.77 5.01 -0.31
CA SER A 101 2.86 4.95 -1.29
C SER A 101 3.40 3.53 -1.54
N GLY A 102 3.29 2.64 -0.54
CA GLY A 102 3.83 1.28 -0.61
C GLY A 102 5.36 1.20 -0.66
N THR A 103 6.08 2.28 -0.39
CA THR A 103 7.56 2.33 -0.49
C THR A 103 8.26 1.84 0.77
N LEU A 104 7.60 1.87 1.93
CA LEU A 104 8.21 1.54 3.22
C LEU A 104 8.88 0.14 3.25
N PRO A 105 8.26 -0.95 2.75
CA PRO A 105 8.90 -2.27 2.75
C PRO A 105 10.23 -2.28 1.98
N TYR A 106 10.30 -1.56 0.87
CA TYR A 106 11.51 -1.47 0.04
C TYR A 106 12.61 -0.64 0.71
N LYS A 107 12.26 0.51 1.27
CA LYS A 107 13.21 1.36 2.03
C LYS A 107 13.78 0.62 3.24
N LEU A 108 12.96 -0.13 3.96
CA LEU A 108 13.39 -0.93 5.11
C LEU A 108 14.28 -2.09 4.70
N ALA A 109 13.95 -2.78 3.61
CA ALA A 109 14.76 -3.89 3.10
C ALA A 109 16.15 -3.41 2.70
N ASP A 110 16.24 -2.24 2.06
CA ASP A 110 17.49 -1.58 1.70
C ASP A 110 18.27 -1.15 2.95
N ALA A 111 17.64 -0.42 3.87
CA ALA A 111 18.27 0.07 5.09
C ALA A 111 18.80 -1.04 6.01
N LEU A 112 18.15 -2.20 6.01
CA LEU A 112 18.52 -3.38 6.82
C LEU A 112 19.35 -4.40 6.04
N ASN A 113 19.56 -4.18 4.74
CA ASN A 113 20.18 -5.12 3.82
C ASN A 113 19.54 -6.53 3.88
N LEU A 114 18.20 -6.57 3.84
CA LEU A 114 17.41 -7.79 3.92
C LEU A 114 16.81 -8.16 2.55
N PRO A 115 16.72 -9.45 2.21
CA PRO A 115 15.91 -9.90 1.10
C PRO A 115 14.44 -9.55 1.35
N LEU A 116 13.78 -8.97 0.34
CA LEU A 116 12.37 -8.62 0.35
C LEU A 116 11.57 -9.56 -0.55
N VAL A 117 10.54 -10.17 0.02
CA VAL A 117 9.54 -10.92 -0.75
C VAL A 117 8.20 -10.19 -0.70
N GLY A 118 7.81 -9.56 -1.81
CA GLY A 118 6.56 -8.82 -1.93
C GLY A 118 5.37 -9.67 -2.31
N ALA A 119 4.16 -9.11 -2.17
CA ALA A 119 2.88 -9.71 -2.58
C ALA A 119 2.63 -11.12 -2.01
N ALA A 120 3.00 -11.37 -0.76
CA ALA A 120 2.82 -12.66 -0.11
C ALA A 120 1.34 -12.95 0.17
N VAL A 121 0.87 -14.13 -0.23
CA VAL A 121 -0.49 -14.61 0.11
C VAL A 121 -0.48 -15.76 1.10
N ASP A 122 0.68 -16.41 1.22
CA ASP A 122 0.89 -17.51 2.15
C ASP A 122 2.38 -17.57 2.51
N VAL A 123 2.71 -17.87 3.76
CA VAL A 123 4.07 -17.84 4.28
C VAL A 123 4.28 -19.01 5.24
N SER A 124 5.38 -19.73 5.05
CA SER A 124 5.80 -20.79 5.96
C SER A 124 7.30 -20.69 6.24
N VAL A 125 7.69 -20.99 7.48
CA VAL A 125 9.10 -21.05 7.88
C VAL A 125 9.60 -22.48 7.71
N THR A 126 10.76 -22.61 7.09
CA THR A 126 11.46 -23.87 6.87
C THR A 126 12.82 -23.83 7.58
N PRO A 127 13.53 -24.95 7.77
CA PRO A 127 14.86 -24.94 8.34
C PRO A 127 15.85 -24.05 7.59
N ASP A 128 15.68 -23.92 6.28
CA ASP A 128 16.58 -23.18 5.38
C ASP A 128 16.16 -21.73 5.15
N GLY A 129 15.05 -21.27 5.77
CA GLY A 129 14.58 -19.89 5.55
C GLY A 129 13.06 -19.74 5.59
N VAL A 130 12.53 -18.90 4.72
CA VAL A 130 11.10 -18.66 4.55
C VAL A 130 10.65 -19.02 3.14
N GLU A 131 9.57 -19.78 3.04
CA GLU A 131 8.90 -20.07 1.77
C GLU A 131 7.63 -19.23 1.67
N VAL A 132 7.48 -18.53 0.57
CA VAL A 132 6.38 -17.58 0.33
C VAL A 132 5.68 -17.92 -0.98
N ARG A 133 4.36 -17.98 -0.96
CA ARG A 133 3.54 -17.94 -2.18
C ARG A 133 3.16 -16.51 -2.48
N GLN A 134 3.57 -16.04 -3.64
CA GLN A 134 3.29 -14.68 -4.09
C GLN A 134 2.01 -14.63 -4.96
N PHE A 135 1.28 -13.54 -4.81
CA PHE A 135 0.20 -13.19 -5.72
C PHE A 135 0.75 -12.80 -7.08
N MET A 136 0.22 -13.40 -8.12
CA MET A 136 0.51 -13.06 -9.50
C MET A 136 -0.80 -12.82 -10.26
N PRO A 137 -0.80 -12.00 -11.31
CA PRO A 137 -1.99 -11.76 -12.13
C PRO A 137 -2.57 -13.06 -12.71
N LYS A 138 -3.85 -13.01 -13.10
CA LYS A 138 -4.58 -14.12 -13.75
C LYS A 138 -4.62 -15.41 -12.92
N GLY A 139 -4.66 -15.30 -11.60
CA GLY A 139 -4.79 -16.46 -10.71
C GLY A 139 -3.51 -17.26 -10.47
N LEU A 140 -2.41 -16.87 -11.07
CA LEU A 140 -1.12 -17.53 -10.87
C LEU A 140 -0.60 -17.30 -9.45
N ARG A 141 0.21 -18.27 -8.97
CA ARG A 141 0.94 -18.18 -7.71
C ARG A 141 2.38 -18.62 -7.96
N ARG A 142 3.33 -17.79 -7.53
CA ARG A 142 4.75 -18.10 -7.60
C ARG A 142 5.25 -18.49 -6.22
N ARG A 143 5.95 -19.60 -6.10
CA ARG A 143 6.63 -20.01 -4.88
C ARG A 143 8.05 -19.46 -4.91
N VAL A 144 8.43 -18.78 -3.84
CA VAL A 144 9.75 -18.18 -3.66
C VAL A 144 10.30 -18.61 -2.31
N ARG A 145 11.60 -18.86 -2.23
CA ARG A 145 12.32 -19.08 -0.97
C ARG A 145 13.31 -17.96 -0.76
N ALA A 146 13.43 -17.51 0.48
CA ALA A 146 14.41 -16.51 0.88
C ALA A 146 15.11 -16.99 2.16
N PRO A 147 16.41 -16.73 2.30
CA PRO A 147 17.10 -16.98 3.56
C PRO A 147 16.58 -16.03 4.65
N LEU A 148 16.75 -16.42 5.91
CA LEU A 148 16.55 -15.52 7.04
C LEU A 148 17.89 -14.83 7.38
N PRO A 149 17.87 -13.57 7.85
CA PRO A 149 16.71 -12.73 8.08
C PRO A 149 16.07 -12.20 6.79
N ALA A 150 14.74 -12.00 6.79
CA ALA A 150 13.98 -11.58 5.61
C ALA A 150 12.83 -10.64 5.95
N LEU A 151 12.41 -9.82 4.97
CA LEU A 151 11.22 -8.98 5.02
C LEU A 151 10.16 -9.51 4.06
N VAL A 152 8.92 -9.64 4.52
CA VAL A 152 7.79 -10.15 3.75
C VAL A 152 6.66 -9.13 3.73
N ALA A 153 6.32 -8.63 2.54
CA ALA A 153 5.19 -7.72 2.36
C ALA A 153 3.94 -8.51 1.93
N VAL A 154 2.93 -8.50 2.80
CA VAL A 154 1.71 -9.32 2.66
C VAL A 154 0.70 -8.63 1.77
N HIS A 155 0.16 -9.37 0.80
CA HIS A 155 -0.84 -8.89 -0.15
C HIS A 155 -2.23 -8.78 0.50
N PRO A 156 -3.09 -7.82 0.13
CA PRO A 156 -4.46 -7.69 0.66
C PRO A 156 -5.34 -8.93 0.47
N LEU A 157 -5.05 -9.75 -0.55
CA LEU A 157 -5.74 -11.02 -0.81
C LEU A 157 -4.99 -12.22 -0.22
N ALA A 158 -4.22 -12.02 0.85
CA ALA A 158 -3.58 -13.10 1.57
C ALA A 158 -4.63 -14.05 2.17
N ASN A 159 -4.27 -15.32 2.27
CA ASN A 159 -5.12 -16.34 2.88
C ASN A 159 -5.09 -16.23 4.41
N ALA A 160 -5.55 -15.09 4.91
CA ALA A 160 -5.57 -14.77 6.33
C ALA A 160 -6.90 -14.10 6.69
N VAL A 161 -7.58 -14.64 7.70
CA VAL A 161 -8.84 -14.09 8.20
C VAL A 161 -8.59 -13.51 9.60
N PRO A 162 -8.44 -12.17 9.73
CA PRO A 162 -8.29 -11.53 11.02
C PRO A 162 -9.50 -11.79 11.91
N ARG A 163 -9.27 -12.18 13.16
CA ARG A 163 -10.33 -12.42 14.14
C ARG A 163 -10.30 -11.33 15.20
N TYR A 164 -11.30 -10.48 15.17
CA TYR A 164 -11.48 -9.41 16.14
C TYR A 164 -12.11 -9.93 17.42
N ALA A 165 -11.45 -9.74 18.56
CA ALA A 165 -11.97 -10.11 19.89
C ALA A 165 -11.88 -8.92 20.83
N TYR A 166 -13.03 -8.34 21.16
CA TYR A 166 -13.11 -7.12 21.97
C TYR A 166 -12.48 -7.27 23.37
N ALA A 167 -12.52 -8.45 23.97
CA ALA A 167 -11.90 -8.70 25.26
C ALA A 167 -10.39 -8.41 25.29
N ARG A 168 -9.69 -8.69 24.19
CA ARG A 168 -8.24 -8.45 24.06
C ARG A 168 -7.84 -6.98 24.15
N LEU A 169 -8.74 -6.02 23.86
CA LEU A 169 -8.50 -4.60 24.05
C LEU A 169 -8.21 -4.25 25.53
N ARG A 170 -8.73 -5.04 26.47
CA ARG A 170 -8.54 -4.83 27.91
C ARG A 170 -7.28 -5.51 28.45
N GLU A 171 -6.82 -6.53 27.78
CA GLU A 171 -5.64 -7.33 28.19
C GLU A 171 -4.33 -6.74 27.64
N GLY A 172 -4.38 -6.17 26.45
CA GLY A 172 -3.23 -5.58 25.77
C GLY A 172 -3.08 -4.09 26.06
N HIS A 173 -1.95 -3.56 25.64
CA HIS A 173 -1.67 -2.13 25.77
C HIS A 173 -0.86 -1.57 24.60
N VAL A 174 -1.04 -0.29 24.33
CA VAL A 174 -0.21 0.50 23.41
C VAL A 174 0.92 1.10 24.24
N ALA A 175 2.17 0.79 23.87
CA ALA A 175 3.36 1.20 24.61
C ALA A 175 4.18 2.22 23.78
N PRO A 176 4.13 3.51 24.12
CA PRO A 176 4.99 4.49 23.46
C PRO A 176 6.44 4.30 23.87
N VAL A 177 7.33 4.39 22.89
CA VAL A 177 8.78 4.35 23.05
C VAL A 177 9.36 5.59 22.42
N ALA A 178 10.22 6.30 23.14
CA ALA A 178 10.92 7.44 22.59
C ALA A 178 11.84 6.99 21.43
N SER A 179 11.76 7.67 20.31
CA SER A 179 12.61 7.45 19.16
C SER A 179 13.22 8.78 18.72
N VAL A 180 14.54 8.83 18.69
CA VAL A 180 15.26 10.03 18.26
C VAL A 180 15.82 9.74 16.87
N VAL A 181 15.16 10.28 15.86
CA VAL A 181 15.61 10.23 14.46
C VAL A 181 15.58 11.61 13.84
N ALA A 182 16.42 11.81 12.85
CA ALA A 182 16.46 13.06 12.10
C ALA A 182 15.13 13.31 11.36
N ALA A 183 14.84 14.57 11.09
CA ALA A 183 13.70 14.96 10.27
C ALA A 183 13.73 14.27 8.91
N ASP A 184 12.58 13.88 8.41
CA ASP A 184 12.42 13.28 7.09
C ASP A 184 12.66 14.37 6.02
N LYS A 185 13.85 14.32 5.39
CA LYS A 185 14.25 15.28 4.36
C LYS A 185 13.38 15.18 3.10
N GLU A 186 12.92 13.99 2.74
CA GLU A 186 12.04 13.80 1.59
C GLU A 186 10.68 14.45 1.85
N LYS A 187 10.10 14.20 3.01
CA LYS A 187 8.82 14.78 3.44
C LYS A 187 8.91 16.31 3.55
N ALA A 188 10.02 16.83 4.06
CA ALA A 188 10.23 18.28 4.17
C ALA A 188 10.30 18.98 2.82
N ALA A 189 10.71 18.27 1.76
CA ALA A 189 10.77 18.81 0.40
C ALA A 189 9.43 18.74 -0.35
N TRP A 190 8.41 18.08 0.20
CA TRP A 190 7.12 17.93 -0.49
C TRP A 190 6.32 19.22 -0.50
N THR A 191 5.71 19.50 -1.64
CA THR A 191 4.72 20.56 -1.77
C THR A 191 3.32 19.94 -1.76
N VAL A 192 2.52 20.25 -0.72
CA VAL A 192 1.14 19.82 -0.62
C VAL A 192 0.27 20.82 -1.36
N ARG A 193 -0.50 20.35 -2.35
CA ARG A 193 -1.45 21.15 -3.11
C ARG A 193 -2.82 20.46 -3.11
N PRO A 194 -3.93 21.20 -3.23
CA PRO A 194 -5.22 20.59 -3.49
C PRO A 194 -5.17 19.69 -4.74
N ALA A 195 -5.85 18.57 -4.69
CA ALA A 195 -5.93 17.68 -5.85
C ALA A 195 -6.60 18.40 -7.01
N GLY A 196 -5.86 18.59 -8.10
CA GLY A 196 -6.42 19.13 -9.34
C GLY A 196 -7.38 18.14 -10.00
N ALA A 197 -8.29 18.64 -10.81
CA ALA A 197 -9.15 17.80 -11.64
C ALA A 197 -8.28 16.95 -12.57
N LYS A 198 -8.58 15.65 -12.66
CA LYS A 198 -7.90 14.78 -13.63
C LYS A 198 -8.25 15.23 -15.04
N PRO A 199 -7.32 15.19 -15.99
CA PRO A 199 -7.65 15.43 -17.40
C PRO A 199 -8.80 14.54 -17.84
N LYS A 200 -9.83 15.14 -18.44
CA LYS A 200 -10.95 14.36 -19.00
C LYS A 200 -10.41 13.57 -20.19
N LYS A 201 -10.66 12.28 -20.20
CA LYS A 201 -10.37 11.43 -21.37
C LYS A 201 -11.55 11.51 -22.32
N LEU A 202 -11.27 11.66 -23.61
CA LEU A 202 -12.28 11.48 -24.64
C LEU A 202 -12.89 10.09 -24.52
N ALA A 203 -14.21 10.03 -24.41
CA ALA A 203 -14.92 8.76 -24.40
C ALA A 203 -14.78 8.10 -25.77
N ALA A 204 -14.28 6.88 -25.79
CA ALA A 204 -14.31 6.11 -27.05
C ALA A 204 -15.78 5.83 -27.41
N PRO A 205 -16.17 5.91 -28.70
CA PRO A 205 -17.52 5.59 -29.12
C PRO A 205 -17.92 4.20 -28.64
N GLU A 206 -19.10 4.08 -28.00
CA GLU A 206 -19.61 2.81 -27.50
C GLU A 206 -19.92 1.86 -28.66
N LYS A 207 -19.14 0.80 -28.77
CA LYS A 207 -19.34 -0.27 -29.74
C LYS A 207 -20.24 -1.34 -29.14
N ARG A 208 -21.55 -1.10 -29.16
CA ARG A 208 -22.56 -1.96 -28.49
C ARG A 208 -22.81 -3.30 -29.19
N SER A 209 -22.55 -3.39 -30.50
CA SER A 209 -22.79 -4.63 -31.26
C SER A 209 -21.50 -5.27 -31.80
N GLY A 210 -21.53 -6.61 -32.02
CA GLY A 210 -20.43 -7.32 -32.68
C GLY A 210 -20.14 -6.78 -34.07
N HIS A 211 -21.19 -6.38 -34.81
CA HIS A 211 -21.08 -5.76 -36.14
C HIS A 211 -20.36 -4.41 -36.10
N SER A 212 -20.68 -3.53 -35.14
CA SER A 212 -19.98 -2.24 -35.01
C SER A 212 -18.52 -2.40 -34.56
N ARG A 213 -18.19 -3.45 -33.82
CA ARG A 213 -16.80 -3.80 -33.49
C ARG A 213 -16.03 -4.28 -34.72
N MET A 214 -16.65 -5.12 -35.53
CA MET A 214 -16.05 -5.63 -36.78
C MET A 214 -15.85 -4.51 -37.80
N LEU A 215 -16.85 -3.69 -38.05
CA LEU A 215 -16.75 -2.49 -38.89
C LEU A 215 -15.61 -1.57 -38.46
N SER A 216 -15.49 -1.27 -37.18
CA SER A 216 -14.39 -0.41 -36.69
C SER A 216 -13.01 -1.04 -36.75
N ALA A 217 -12.91 -2.34 -36.91
CA ALA A 217 -11.63 -3.05 -37.12
C ALA A 217 -11.23 -3.15 -38.60
N THR A 218 -12.24 -3.10 -39.47
CA THR A 218 -12.05 -3.30 -40.94
C THR A 218 -12.11 -1.98 -41.70
N THR A 219 -12.80 -0.96 -41.19
CA THR A 219 -12.80 0.38 -41.78
C THR A 219 -11.69 1.22 -41.16
N THR A 220 -10.82 1.75 -41.98
CA THR A 220 -9.84 2.77 -41.63
C THR A 220 -10.60 4.11 -41.47
N GLU A 221 -11.54 4.18 -40.52
CA GLU A 221 -12.04 5.50 -40.12
C GLU A 221 -10.87 6.27 -39.54
N SER A 222 -10.55 7.39 -40.17
CA SER A 222 -9.59 8.35 -39.68
C SER A 222 -9.97 8.68 -38.22
N ARG A 223 -9.18 8.19 -37.26
CA ARG A 223 -9.30 8.53 -35.84
C ARG A 223 -8.80 9.97 -35.55
N GLY A 224 -8.60 10.75 -36.58
CA GLY A 224 -8.24 12.16 -36.47
C GLY A 224 -9.50 13.01 -36.49
N GLY A 225 -9.59 13.97 -35.61
CA GLY A 225 -10.53 15.07 -35.74
C GLY A 225 -10.38 15.74 -37.12
N SER A 226 -11.32 16.59 -37.50
CA SER A 226 -11.29 17.32 -38.77
C SER A 226 -9.95 18.05 -38.94
N VAL A 227 -9.25 17.74 -40.03
CA VAL A 227 -8.00 18.42 -40.36
C VAL A 227 -8.33 19.68 -41.11
N VAL A 228 -8.13 20.83 -40.50
CA VAL A 228 -8.33 22.13 -41.13
C VAL A 228 -7.02 22.57 -41.78
N ILE A 229 -6.94 22.44 -43.10
CA ILE A 229 -5.73 22.75 -43.86
C ILE A 229 -5.73 24.24 -44.25
N GLU A 230 -6.89 24.78 -44.60
CA GLU A 230 -7.07 26.19 -45.07
C GLU A 230 -7.50 27.12 -43.93
N GLY A 231 -7.30 28.41 -44.11
CA GLY A 231 -7.65 29.45 -43.16
C GLY A 231 -6.47 30.02 -42.36
N SER A 232 -6.75 31.15 -41.70
CA SER A 232 -5.78 31.84 -40.84
C SER A 232 -5.46 31.06 -39.56
N SER A 233 -4.37 31.42 -38.87
CA SER A 233 -4.01 30.83 -37.57
C SER A 233 -5.10 31.05 -36.51
N VAL A 234 -5.83 32.14 -36.57
CA VAL A 234 -6.92 32.44 -35.65
C VAL A 234 -8.10 31.53 -35.89
N GLU A 235 -8.52 31.32 -37.16
CA GLU A 235 -9.59 30.39 -37.51
C GLU A 235 -9.27 28.96 -37.10
N LYS A 236 -8.04 28.52 -37.34
CA LYS A 236 -7.55 27.19 -36.88
C LYS A 236 -7.61 27.04 -35.37
N ALA A 237 -7.21 28.09 -34.63
CA ALA A 237 -7.30 28.09 -33.15
C ALA A 237 -8.76 28.05 -32.66
N GLN A 238 -9.66 28.74 -33.35
CA GLN A 238 -11.11 28.70 -33.03
C GLN A 238 -11.70 27.29 -33.21
N VAL A 239 -11.34 26.59 -34.28
CA VAL A 239 -11.77 25.19 -34.51
C VAL A 239 -11.28 24.28 -33.40
N ILE A 240 -10.01 24.42 -32.98
CA ILE A 240 -9.47 23.65 -31.87
C ILE A 240 -10.23 23.97 -30.57
N LEU A 241 -10.49 25.26 -30.31
CA LEU A 241 -11.21 25.66 -29.11
C LEU A 241 -12.66 25.15 -29.13
N ALA A 242 -13.36 25.22 -30.27
CA ALA A 242 -14.68 24.65 -30.42
C ALA A 242 -14.72 23.15 -30.14
N TYR A 243 -13.76 22.41 -30.68
CA TYR A 243 -13.60 20.97 -30.40
C TYR A 243 -13.37 20.68 -28.90
N LEU A 244 -12.52 21.46 -28.26
CA LEU A 244 -12.23 21.29 -26.81
C LEU A 244 -13.47 21.57 -25.94
N ARG A 245 -14.29 22.60 -26.33
CA ARG A 245 -15.55 22.93 -25.66
C ARG A 245 -16.63 21.88 -25.88
N GLU A 246 -16.80 21.40 -27.10
CA GLU A 246 -17.76 20.33 -27.44
C GLU A 246 -17.50 19.07 -26.62
N HIS A 247 -16.24 18.74 -26.44
CA HIS A 247 -15.84 17.59 -25.64
C HIS A 247 -15.64 17.88 -24.14
N GLN A 248 -16.05 19.06 -23.68
CA GLN A 248 -15.97 19.50 -22.27
C GLN A 248 -14.55 19.33 -21.67
N LEU A 249 -13.53 19.57 -22.48
CA LEU A 249 -12.13 19.49 -22.05
C LEU A 249 -11.63 20.81 -21.44
N VAL A 250 -12.32 21.91 -21.76
CA VAL A 250 -12.10 23.26 -21.21
C VAL A 250 -13.44 23.90 -20.88
N ASP A 251 -13.49 24.72 -19.84
CA ASP A 251 -14.72 25.35 -19.31
C ASP A 251 -14.71 26.87 -19.52
N TYR A 252 -13.89 27.44 -20.41
CA TYR A 252 -13.79 28.89 -20.73
C TYR A 252 -13.89 29.18 -22.20
#